data_46effe3a1978976541363c27728aa99f
#
_entry.id   46effe3a1978976541363c27728aa99f
#
_cell.length_a   1.000
_cell.length_b   1.000
_cell.length_c   1.000
_cell.angle_alpha   90.00
_cell.angle_beta   90.00
_cell.angle_gamma   90.00
#
_symmetry.space_group_name_H-M   'P 1'
#
loop_
_entity.id
_entity.type
_entity.pdbx_description
1 polymer ?
#
loop_
_entity_poly.entity_id
_entity_poly.type
_entity_poly.pdbx_seq_one_letter_code
_entity_poly.pdbx_strand_id
1 'polypeptide(L)'
;MSEELEQLLKNLKLRRMLEIYEEQLRAAEKQDVSYGEFLTRLLRAQWHHRQETALEYRIRRATLPERWSLETFPFDRQPGVSRKHIRTFAELDFLAKAENIIFIGPTAVGKTGLASGLLLKALENGYRCQFIRAQDLFDEMYASLADRSSRQLVKRLARLHLLCIDELGYLNLKPEQTNIFFKLMEERYRRHSTIITTNLAYDEWPNFLGNRPMADALLSRLRHYCHTIHIQGPPLRDPQG
;
A
#
# COMPACT_ATOMS: atom_id res chain seq x y z
N MET A 1 40.69 6.59 -9.72
CA MET A 1 40.37 6.32 -8.27
C MET A 1 41.46 5.42 -7.72
N SER A 2 41.90 5.62 -6.45
CA SER A 2 42.87 4.70 -5.83
C SER A 2 42.19 3.37 -5.49
N GLU A 3 42.95 2.26 -5.52
CA GLU A 3 42.46 0.92 -5.15
C GLU A 3 41.90 0.90 -3.72
N GLU A 4 42.54 1.62 -2.79
CA GLU A 4 42.07 1.72 -1.42
C GLU A 4 40.69 2.40 -1.32
N LEU A 5 40.47 3.53 -2.02
CA LEU A 5 39.20 4.23 -2.03
C LEU A 5 38.08 3.35 -2.62
N GLU A 6 38.38 2.65 -3.71
CA GLU A 6 37.45 1.70 -4.34
C GLU A 6 37.05 0.61 -3.36
N GLN A 7 38.01 0.02 -2.65
CA GLN A 7 37.74 -1.01 -1.66
C GLN A 7 36.91 -0.50 -0.48
N LEU A 8 37.19 0.71 0.02
CA LEU A 8 36.41 1.34 1.08
C LEU A 8 34.97 1.59 0.66
N LEU A 9 34.74 2.12 -0.54
CA LEU A 9 33.38 2.33 -1.07
C LEU A 9 32.60 1.02 -1.20
N LYS A 10 33.25 -0.05 -1.64
CA LYS A 10 32.66 -1.40 -1.70
C LYS A 10 32.32 -1.93 -0.33
N ASN A 11 33.23 -1.86 0.64
CA ASN A 11 33.04 -2.34 2.00
C ASN A 11 31.91 -1.58 2.72
N LEU A 12 31.81 -0.28 2.50
CA LEU A 12 30.76 0.58 3.04
C LEU A 12 29.44 0.48 2.26
N LYS A 13 29.39 -0.34 1.19
CA LYS A 13 28.22 -0.51 0.31
C LYS A 13 27.73 0.82 -0.31
N LEU A 14 28.67 1.69 -0.69
CA LEU A 14 28.40 3.00 -1.30
C LEU A 14 28.45 2.88 -2.85
N ARG A 15 27.61 1.99 -3.40
CA ARG A 15 27.63 1.60 -4.83
C ARG A 15 27.46 2.81 -5.76
N ARG A 16 26.51 3.70 -5.45
CA ARG A 16 26.25 4.86 -6.32
C ARG A 16 27.43 5.81 -6.35
N MET A 17 28.10 6.04 -5.20
CA MET A 17 29.32 6.83 -5.17
C MET A 17 30.42 6.20 -6.00
N LEU A 18 30.59 4.88 -5.91
CA LEU A 18 31.57 4.13 -6.72
C LEU A 18 31.33 4.31 -8.22
N GLU A 19 30.06 4.22 -8.66
CA GLU A 19 29.67 4.34 -10.07
C GLU A 19 29.94 5.75 -10.65
N ILE A 20 29.64 6.80 -9.87
CA ILE A 20 29.67 8.17 -10.39
C ILE A 20 30.96 8.94 -10.01
N TYR A 21 31.85 8.37 -9.21
CA TYR A 21 33.02 9.06 -8.65
C TYR A 21 33.86 9.75 -9.71
N GLU A 22 34.31 9.02 -10.75
CA GLU A 22 35.19 9.53 -11.79
C GLU A 22 34.52 10.65 -12.63
N GLU A 23 33.23 10.50 -12.92
CA GLU A 23 32.46 11.51 -13.63
C GLU A 23 32.33 12.79 -12.82
N GLN A 24 31.97 12.66 -11.54
CA GLN A 24 31.80 13.78 -10.62
C GLN A 24 33.14 14.46 -10.31
N LEU A 25 34.23 13.73 -10.25
CA LEU A 25 35.58 14.28 -10.07
C LEU A 25 35.96 15.19 -11.26
N ARG A 26 35.84 14.69 -12.49
CA ARG A 26 36.10 15.47 -13.70
C ARG A 26 35.18 16.70 -13.82
N ALA A 27 33.94 16.58 -13.42
CA ALA A 27 33.00 17.69 -13.41
C ALA A 27 33.40 18.75 -12.36
N ALA A 28 33.84 18.31 -11.18
CA ALA A 28 34.29 19.20 -10.11
C ALA A 28 35.57 19.99 -10.50
N GLU A 29 36.53 19.33 -11.12
CA GLU A 29 37.76 19.95 -11.65
C GLU A 29 37.45 21.03 -12.68
N LYS A 30 36.51 20.76 -13.62
CA LYS A 30 36.12 21.74 -14.66
C LYS A 30 35.38 22.94 -14.10
N GLN A 31 34.61 22.75 -13.01
CA GLN A 31 33.76 23.79 -12.41
C GLN A 31 34.45 24.52 -11.24
N ASP A 32 35.68 24.14 -10.88
CA ASP A 32 36.44 24.66 -9.75
C ASP A 32 35.63 24.66 -8.43
N VAL A 33 34.91 23.53 -8.18
CA VAL A 33 34.09 23.42 -6.97
C VAL A 33 34.94 23.03 -5.76
N SER A 34 34.50 23.46 -4.58
CA SER A 34 35.21 23.08 -3.32
C SER A 34 35.13 21.58 -3.04
N TYR A 35 36.10 21.04 -2.29
CA TYR A 35 36.08 19.65 -1.83
C TYR A 35 34.79 19.30 -1.05
N GLY A 36 34.27 20.25 -0.28
CA GLY A 36 33.03 20.09 0.47
C GLY A 36 31.82 19.93 -0.47
N GLU A 37 31.76 20.72 -1.51
CA GLU A 37 30.69 20.62 -2.52
C GLU A 37 30.79 19.31 -3.31
N PHE A 38 31.97 18.89 -3.72
CA PHE A 38 32.21 17.60 -4.37
C PHE A 38 31.72 16.45 -3.51
N LEU A 39 32.13 16.39 -2.24
CA LEU A 39 31.68 15.35 -1.31
C LEU A 39 30.17 15.38 -1.10
N THR A 40 29.57 16.56 -0.99
CA THR A 40 28.13 16.71 -0.83
C THR A 40 27.37 16.14 -2.03
N ARG A 41 27.83 16.37 -3.26
CA ARG A 41 27.23 15.81 -4.49
C ARG A 41 27.25 14.27 -4.47
N LEU A 42 28.38 13.67 -4.10
CA LEU A 42 28.51 12.21 -4.02
C LEU A 42 27.59 11.61 -2.95
N LEU A 43 27.60 12.20 -1.74
CA LEU A 43 26.76 11.73 -0.63
C LEU A 43 25.27 11.88 -0.93
N ARG A 44 24.87 12.99 -1.55
CA ARG A 44 23.47 13.23 -1.96
C ARG A 44 23.02 12.18 -2.97
N ALA A 45 23.82 11.90 -4.01
CA ALA A 45 23.52 10.88 -4.99
C ALA A 45 23.38 9.48 -4.35
N GLN A 46 24.28 9.14 -3.42
CA GLN A 46 24.21 7.87 -2.69
C GLN A 46 22.97 7.79 -1.78
N TRP A 47 22.61 8.88 -1.13
CA TRP A 47 21.42 8.95 -0.28
C TRP A 47 20.13 8.74 -1.10
N HIS A 48 19.99 9.45 -2.23
CA HIS A 48 18.85 9.27 -3.13
C HIS A 48 18.75 7.83 -3.62
N HIS A 49 19.85 7.26 -4.10
CA HIS A 49 19.88 5.86 -4.55
C HIS A 49 19.45 4.87 -3.46
N ARG A 50 19.86 5.09 -2.20
CA ARG A 50 19.40 4.26 -1.08
C ARG A 50 17.89 4.40 -0.83
N GLN A 51 17.35 5.62 -0.91
CA GLN A 51 15.91 5.84 -0.73
C GLN A 51 15.09 5.17 -1.85
N GLU A 52 15.52 5.32 -3.10
CA GLU A 52 14.89 4.67 -4.26
C GLU A 52 14.92 3.13 -4.12
N THR A 53 16.09 2.57 -3.84
CA THR A 53 16.24 1.12 -3.66
C THR A 53 15.37 0.59 -2.51
N ALA A 54 15.31 1.32 -1.40
CA ALA A 54 14.47 0.96 -0.27
C ALA A 54 12.97 1.04 -0.61
N LEU A 55 12.57 2.04 -1.39
CA LEU A 55 11.19 2.18 -1.86
C LEU A 55 10.82 1.03 -2.80
N GLU A 56 11.68 0.72 -3.80
CA GLU A 56 11.47 -0.40 -4.71
C GLU A 56 11.32 -1.74 -3.96
N TYR A 57 12.15 -1.96 -2.95
CA TYR A 57 12.03 -3.14 -2.10
C TYR A 57 10.68 -3.19 -1.35
N ARG A 58 10.24 -2.04 -0.78
CA ARG A 58 8.95 -1.94 -0.09
C ARG A 58 7.78 -2.20 -1.05
N ILE A 59 7.80 -1.62 -2.25
CA ILE A 59 6.78 -1.80 -3.29
C ILE A 59 6.65 -3.27 -3.68
N ARG A 60 7.77 -3.93 -3.98
CA ARG A 60 7.77 -5.37 -4.32
C ARG A 60 7.21 -6.22 -3.18
N ARG A 61 7.63 -5.94 -1.95
CA ARG A 61 7.17 -6.69 -0.78
C ARG A 61 5.69 -6.44 -0.45
N ALA A 62 5.19 -5.27 -0.79
CA ALA A 62 3.78 -4.92 -0.62
C ALA A 62 2.86 -5.54 -1.68
N THR A 63 3.40 -6.22 -2.70
CA THR A 63 2.63 -6.82 -3.80
C THR A 63 1.72 -5.82 -4.51
N LEU A 64 2.17 -4.55 -4.63
CA LEU A 64 1.40 -3.51 -5.28
C LEU A 64 1.23 -3.84 -6.78
N PRO A 65 0.00 -3.97 -7.31
CA PRO A 65 -0.22 -4.43 -8.69
C PRO A 65 0.26 -3.42 -9.72
N GLU A 66 0.00 -2.14 -9.47
CA GLU A 66 0.36 -1.03 -10.34
C GLU A 66 0.68 0.21 -9.51
N ARG A 67 1.58 1.06 -10.02
CA ARG A 67 1.92 2.35 -9.39
C ARG A 67 0.95 3.42 -9.85
N TRP A 68 -0.21 3.46 -9.23
CA TRP A 68 -1.18 4.52 -9.48
C TRP A 68 -0.74 5.80 -8.78
N SER A 69 -0.67 6.89 -9.55
CA SER A 69 -0.51 8.23 -8.98
C SER A 69 -1.90 8.82 -8.67
N LEU A 70 -2.07 9.34 -7.46
CA LEU A 70 -3.31 10.02 -7.06
C LEU A 70 -3.52 11.31 -7.86
N GLU A 71 -2.44 11.92 -8.34
CA GLU A 71 -2.45 13.14 -9.14
C GLU A 71 -3.08 12.94 -10.53
N THR A 72 -2.89 11.72 -11.09
CA THR A 72 -3.41 11.36 -12.43
C THR A 72 -4.80 10.75 -12.41
N PHE A 73 -5.40 10.58 -11.22
CA PHE A 73 -6.76 10.05 -11.12
C PHE A 73 -7.77 11.00 -11.78
N PRO A 74 -8.65 10.50 -12.67
CA PRO A 74 -9.58 11.34 -13.44
C PRO A 74 -10.80 11.75 -12.59
N PHE A 75 -10.60 12.66 -11.64
CA PHE A 75 -11.66 13.12 -10.73
C PHE A 75 -12.86 13.72 -11.48
N ASP A 76 -12.64 14.33 -12.61
CA ASP A 76 -13.71 14.96 -13.41
C ASP A 76 -14.66 13.91 -14.01
N ARG A 77 -14.20 12.68 -14.23
CA ARG A 77 -15.03 11.52 -14.65
C ARG A 77 -15.68 10.82 -13.46
N GLN A 78 -15.30 11.14 -12.22
CA GLN A 78 -15.79 10.51 -10.99
C GLN A 78 -16.29 11.57 -9.99
N PRO A 79 -17.43 12.24 -10.26
CA PRO A 79 -17.91 13.38 -9.48
C PRO A 79 -18.25 13.03 -8.04
N GLY A 80 -18.50 11.75 -7.72
CA GLY A 80 -18.70 11.26 -6.33
C GLY A 80 -17.42 11.20 -5.50
N VAL A 81 -16.23 11.40 -6.13
CA VAL A 81 -14.93 11.34 -5.43
C VAL A 81 -14.38 12.75 -5.24
N SER A 82 -14.37 13.23 -4.01
CA SER A 82 -13.79 14.53 -3.69
C SER A 82 -12.26 14.50 -3.79
N ARG A 83 -11.69 15.25 -4.74
CA ARG A 83 -10.23 15.46 -4.85
C ARG A 83 -9.63 15.97 -3.54
N LYS A 84 -10.35 16.85 -2.84
CA LYS A 84 -9.91 17.38 -1.54
C LYS A 84 -9.79 16.26 -0.49
N HIS A 85 -10.80 15.38 -0.37
CA HIS A 85 -10.76 14.26 0.55
C HIS A 85 -9.62 13.29 0.25
N ILE A 86 -9.40 12.94 -1.02
CA ILE A 86 -8.29 12.04 -1.40
C ILE A 86 -6.93 12.68 -1.07
N ARG A 87 -6.76 14.00 -1.27
CA ARG A 87 -5.54 14.71 -0.85
C ARG A 87 -5.32 14.67 0.65
N THR A 88 -6.37 14.87 1.46
CA THR A 88 -6.29 14.75 2.92
C THR A 88 -5.86 13.33 3.34
N PHE A 89 -6.37 12.28 2.68
CA PHE A 89 -5.89 10.92 2.94
C PHE A 89 -4.44 10.70 2.51
N ALA A 90 -3.97 11.40 1.47
CA ALA A 90 -2.57 11.33 1.04
C ALA A 90 -1.58 11.94 2.05
N GLU A 91 -2.06 12.76 3.00
CA GLU A 91 -1.30 13.24 4.16
C GLU A 91 -1.05 12.15 5.20
N LEU A 92 -1.77 11.00 5.10
CA LEU A 92 -1.62 9.78 5.90
C LEU A 92 -2.01 9.92 7.39
N ASP A 93 -2.70 10.98 7.80
CA ASP A 93 -3.17 11.17 9.18
C ASP A 93 -4.09 10.03 9.66
N PHE A 94 -4.86 9.43 8.73
CA PHE A 94 -5.71 8.28 9.02
C PHE A 94 -4.92 7.06 9.55
N LEU A 95 -3.64 6.91 9.16
CA LEU A 95 -2.77 5.85 9.67
C LEU A 95 -2.42 6.09 11.15
N ALA A 96 -2.11 7.32 11.52
CA ALA A 96 -1.80 7.68 12.91
C ALA A 96 -3.02 7.50 13.83
N LYS A 97 -4.23 7.72 13.28
CA LYS A 97 -5.51 7.56 14.00
C LYS A 97 -6.07 6.13 13.94
N ALA A 98 -5.41 5.21 13.23
CA ALA A 98 -5.88 3.85 12.96
C ALA A 98 -7.31 3.82 12.36
N GLU A 99 -7.61 4.77 11.47
CA GLU A 99 -8.89 4.85 10.75
C GLU A 99 -8.83 4.02 9.48
N ASN A 100 -9.98 3.46 9.09
CA ASN A 100 -10.13 2.66 7.88
C ASN A 100 -10.66 3.50 6.73
N ILE A 101 -10.47 3.02 5.50
CA ILE A 101 -11.08 3.60 4.30
C ILE A 101 -11.77 2.49 3.53
N ILE A 102 -13.04 2.68 3.16
CA ILE A 102 -13.78 1.74 2.33
C ILE A 102 -14.25 2.45 1.06
N PHE A 103 -13.81 1.95 -0.08
CA PHE A 103 -14.29 2.38 -1.39
C PHE A 103 -15.39 1.43 -1.85
N ILE A 104 -16.62 1.94 -2.01
CA ILE A 104 -17.79 1.21 -2.46
C ILE A 104 -18.20 1.71 -3.85
N GLY A 105 -18.47 0.82 -4.78
CA GLY A 105 -18.99 1.18 -6.10
C GLY A 105 -18.88 0.06 -7.13
N PRO A 106 -19.45 0.25 -8.32
CA PRO A 106 -19.44 -0.75 -9.38
C PRO A 106 -18.03 -1.04 -9.91
N THR A 107 -17.94 -2.02 -10.80
CA THR A 107 -16.66 -2.40 -11.42
C THR A 107 -16.09 -1.26 -12.28
N ALA A 108 -14.77 -1.18 -12.37
CA ALA A 108 -14.01 -0.27 -13.22
C ALA A 108 -14.15 1.25 -12.91
N VAL A 109 -14.73 1.66 -11.78
CA VAL A 109 -14.86 3.09 -11.41
C VAL A 109 -13.59 3.69 -10.74
N GLY A 110 -12.49 2.92 -10.62
CA GLY A 110 -11.22 3.42 -10.10
C GLY A 110 -10.94 3.16 -8.61
N LYS A 111 -11.73 2.31 -7.94
CA LYS A 111 -11.52 1.92 -6.52
C LYS A 111 -10.09 1.44 -6.25
N THR A 112 -9.65 0.44 -7.02
CA THR A 112 -8.31 -0.14 -6.92
C THR A 112 -7.22 0.89 -7.16
N GLY A 113 -7.41 1.81 -8.12
CA GLY A 113 -6.45 2.90 -8.41
C GLY A 113 -6.27 3.84 -7.22
N LEU A 114 -7.37 4.27 -6.58
CA LEU A 114 -7.31 5.12 -5.39
C LEU A 114 -6.67 4.38 -4.20
N ALA A 115 -7.05 3.13 -3.97
CA ALA A 115 -6.48 2.30 -2.90
C ALA A 115 -4.97 2.08 -3.11
N SER A 116 -4.54 1.74 -4.33
CA SER A 116 -3.14 1.56 -4.70
C SER A 116 -2.33 2.85 -4.58
N GLY A 117 -2.90 3.98 -5.00
CA GLY A 117 -2.26 5.29 -4.88
C GLY A 117 -2.03 5.71 -3.43
N LEU A 118 -3.01 5.50 -2.54
CA LEU A 118 -2.86 5.75 -1.10
C LEU A 118 -1.84 4.80 -0.46
N LEU A 119 -1.82 3.53 -0.87
CA LEU A 119 -0.86 2.56 -0.38
C LEU A 119 0.56 2.90 -0.86
N LEU A 120 0.72 3.32 -2.12
CA LEU A 120 2.01 3.79 -2.64
C LEU A 120 2.51 4.99 -1.82
N LYS A 121 1.63 5.95 -1.51
CA LYS A 121 1.97 7.12 -0.68
C LYS A 121 2.47 6.70 0.72
N ALA A 122 1.82 5.70 1.32
CA ALA A 122 2.27 5.14 2.60
C ALA A 122 3.65 4.44 2.48
N LEU A 123 3.90 3.69 1.40
CA LEU A 123 5.21 3.06 1.13
C LEU A 123 6.33 4.08 0.94
N GLU A 124 6.07 5.20 0.23
CA GLU A 124 6.99 6.32 0.07
C GLU A 124 7.40 6.90 1.42
N ASN A 125 6.46 6.99 2.36
CA ASN A 125 6.68 7.48 3.72
C ASN A 125 7.21 6.40 4.70
N GLY A 126 7.64 5.23 4.20
CA GLY A 126 8.30 4.21 5.00
C GLY A 126 7.38 3.29 5.79
N TYR A 127 6.06 3.39 5.64
CA TYR A 127 5.12 2.49 6.31
C TYR A 127 5.22 1.07 5.76
N ARG A 128 4.97 0.08 6.63
CA ARG A 128 4.86 -1.33 6.24
C ARG A 128 3.44 -1.60 5.75
N CYS A 129 3.30 -1.82 4.46
CA CYS A 129 2.02 -2.01 3.80
C CYS A 129 1.97 -3.32 3.02
N GLN A 130 0.77 -3.83 2.77
CA GLN A 130 0.53 -4.92 1.84
C GLN A 130 -0.76 -4.67 1.08
N PHE A 131 -0.72 -4.90 -0.23
CA PHE A 131 -1.89 -5.03 -1.10
C PHE A 131 -2.17 -6.51 -1.28
N ILE A 132 -3.42 -6.94 -1.16
CA ILE A 132 -3.84 -8.31 -1.39
C ILE A 132 -5.25 -8.32 -1.98
N ARG A 133 -5.49 -9.11 -3.01
CA ARG A 133 -6.84 -9.37 -3.47
C ARG A 133 -7.58 -10.21 -2.45
N ALA A 134 -8.89 -9.95 -2.30
CA ALA A 134 -9.70 -10.73 -1.36
C ALA A 134 -9.63 -12.23 -1.64
N GLN A 135 -9.65 -12.64 -2.93
CA GLN A 135 -9.48 -14.04 -3.33
C GLN A 135 -8.21 -14.63 -2.74
N ASP A 136 -7.06 -13.99 -3.01
CA ASP A 136 -5.75 -14.49 -2.56
C ASP A 136 -5.66 -14.55 -1.02
N LEU A 137 -6.24 -13.55 -0.34
CA LEU A 137 -6.30 -13.51 1.13
C LEU A 137 -7.09 -14.69 1.70
N PHE A 138 -8.28 -14.96 1.15
CA PHE A 138 -9.12 -16.05 1.64
C PHE A 138 -8.56 -17.42 1.26
N ASP A 139 -7.88 -17.55 0.11
CA ASP A 139 -7.16 -18.77 -0.26
C ASP A 139 -5.99 -19.03 0.68
N GLU A 140 -5.19 -18.00 1.04
CA GLU A 140 -4.13 -18.11 2.04
C GLU A 140 -4.69 -18.46 3.43
N MET A 141 -5.83 -17.88 3.83
CA MET A 141 -6.52 -18.23 5.06
C MET A 141 -6.96 -19.72 5.08
N TYR A 142 -7.51 -20.19 3.97
CA TYR A 142 -7.94 -21.58 3.87
C TYR A 142 -6.75 -22.55 3.90
N ALA A 143 -5.71 -22.28 3.13
CA ALA A 143 -4.49 -23.07 3.12
C ALA A 143 -3.83 -23.17 4.51
N SER A 144 -3.87 -22.05 5.27
CA SER A 144 -3.31 -21.98 6.62
C SER A 144 -3.99 -22.89 7.67
N LEU A 145 -5.15 -23.45 7.36
CA LEU A 145 -5.83 -24.42 8.21
C LEU A 145 -5.14 -25.78 8.15
N ALA A 146 -4.64 -26.18 6.98
CA ALA A 146 -4.03 -27.49 6.76
C ALA A 146 -2.72 -27.66 7.55
N ASP A 147 -1.90 -26.61 7.62
CA ASP A 147 -0.61 -26.58 8.31
C ASP A 147 -0.65 -25.91 9.70
N ARG A 148 -1.85 -25.52 10.14
CA ARG A 148 -2.09 -24.82 11.43
C ARG A 148 -1.36 -23.48 11.55
N SER A 149 -1.03 -22.82 10.45
CA SER A 149 -0.32 -21.52 10.43
C SER A 149 -1.23 -20.30 10.53
N SER A 150 -2.56 -20.46 10.64
CA SER A 150 -3.55 -19.36 10.66
C SER A 150 -3.21 -18.29 11.70
N ARG A 151 -2.69 -18.67 12.88
CA ARG A 151 -2.25 -17.71 13.91
C ARG A 151 -1.06 -16.87 13.45
N GLN A 152 -0.13 -17.46 12.71
CA GLN A 152 1.05 -16.76 12.17
C GLN A 152 0.64 -15.82 11.04
N LEU A 153 -0.26 -16.24 10.15
CA LEU A 153 -0.84 -15.44 9.10
C LEU A 153 -1.53 -14.19 9.68
N VAL A 154 -2.44 -14.38 10.65
CA VAL A 154 -3.12 -13.26 11.32
C VAL A 154 -2.12 -12.30 11.96
N LYS A 155 -1.12 -12.82 12.71
CA LYS A 155 -0.08 -11.99 13.32
C LYS A 155 0.75 -11.20 12.29
N ARG A 156 1.08 -11.82 11.14
CA ARG A 156 1.81 -11.17 10.06
C ARG A 156 1.02 -10.00 9.48
N LEU A 157 -0.24 -10.24 9.13
CA LEU A 157 -1.11 -9.22 8.53
C LEU A 157 -1.53 -8.14 9.55
N ALA A 158 -1.72 -8.53 10.82
CA ALA A 158 -2.09 -7.59 11.87
C ALA A 158 -0.99 -6.55 12.20
N ARG A 159 0.29 -6.87 11.93
CA ARG A 159 1.43 -5.97 12.19
C ARG A 159 1.69 -4.93 11.09
N LEU A 160 0.98 -5.01 9.98
CA LEU A 160 1.10 -4.05 8.89
C LEU A 160 0.44 -2.73 9.31
N HIS A 161 1.10 -1.62 9.07
CA HIS A 161 0.52 -0.30 9.31
C HIS A 161 -0.69 -0.05 8.41
N LEU A 162 -0.62 -0.50 7.15
CA LEU A 162 -1.72 -0.43 6.20
C LEU A 162 -1.88 -1.78 5.46
N LEU A 163 -3.09 -2.33 5.52
CA LEU A 163 -3.50 -3.49 4.73
C LEU A 163 -4.55 -3.04 3.71
N CYS A 164 -4.30 -3.24 2.43
CA CYS A 164 -5.29 -3.02 1.38
C CYS A 164 -5.85 -4.37 0.94
N ILE A 165 -7.17 -4.54 1.09
CA ILE A 165 -7.91 -5.72 0.63
C ILE A 165 -8.76 -5.30 -0.55
N ASP A 166 -8.40 -5.77 -1.74
CA ASP A 166 -9.05 -5.37 -2.98
C ASP A 166 -10.08 -6.38 -3.45
N GLU A 167 -11.16 -5.89 -4.07
CA GLU A 167 -12.23 -6.70 -4.67
C GLU A 167 -12.95 -7.61 -3.66
N LEU A 168 -13.22 -7.13 -2.44
CA LEU A 168 -14.03 -7.85 -1.48
C LEU A 168 -15.48 -7.92 -1.96
N GLY A 169 -16.08 -9.14 -2.04
CA GLY A 169 -17.48 -9.32 -2.39
C GLY A 169 -17.77 -10.22 -3.57
N TYR A 170 -16.75 -10.71 -4.28
CA TYR A 170 -16.90 -11.59 -5.44
C TYR A 170 -16.69 -13.09 -5.13
N LEU A 171 -16.79 -13.50 -3.87
CA LEU A 171 -16.37 -14.80 -3.40
C LEU A 171 -17.48 -15.54 -2.65
N ASN A 172 -17.43 -16.87 -2.69
CA ASN A 172 -18.21 -17.73 -1.79
C ASN A 172 -17.28 -18.21 -0.66
N LEU A 173 -17.46 -17.68 0.53
CA LEU A 173 -16.58 -17.95 1.68
C LEU A 173 -17.02 -19.21 2.45
N LYS A 174 -16.04 -19.97 2.92
CA LYS A 174 -16.26 -21.02 3.89
C LYS A 174 -16.28 -20.42 5.31
N PRO A 175 -17.03 -21.02 6.26
CA PRO A 175 -17.13 -20.50 7.62
C PRO A 175 -15.77 -20.31 8.31
N GLU A 176 -14.81 -21.20 8.04
CA GLU A 176 -13.48 -21.14 8.61
C GLU A 176 -12.68 -19.90 8.12
N GLN A 177 -12.83 -19.56 6.84
CA GLN A 177 -12.22 -18.36 6.27
C GLN A 177 -12.80 -17.10 6.92
N THR A 178 -14.13 -17.04 7.08
CA THR A 178 -14.82 -15.94 7.76
C THR A 178 -14.33 -15.77 9.19
N ASN A 179 -14.13 -16.85 9.93
CA ASN A 179 -13.63 -16.82 11.30
C ASN A 179 -12.21 -16.24 11.38
N ILE A 180 -11.31 -16.63 10.46
CA ILE A 180 -9.94 -16.10 10.41
C ILE A 180 -9.95 -14.63 10.03
N PHE A 181 -10.78 -14.25 9.05
CA PHE A 181 -10.95 -12.85 8.63
C PHE A 181 -11.45 -11.97 9.76
N PHE A 182 -12.49 -12.42 10.47
CA PHE A 182 -13.01 -11.71 11.65
C PHE A 182 -11.89 -11.48 12.68
N LYS A 183 -11.11 -12.53 13.00
CA LYS A 183 -10.00 -12.42 13.94
C LYS A 183 -8.92 -11.44 13.45
N LEU A 184 -8.61 -11.44 12.17
CA LEU A 184 -7.68 -10.46 11.59
C LEU A 184 -8.18 -9.03 11.80
N MET A 185 -9.45 -8.76 11.49
CA MET A 185 -10.03 -7.43 11.63
C MET A 185 -10.14 -7.00 13.11
N GLU A 186 -10.41 -7.92 14.02
CA GLU A 186 -10.38 -7.69 15.47
C GLU A 186 -8.98 -7.30 15.96
N GLU A 187 -7.92 -8.01 15.54
CA GLU A 187 -6.54 -7.71 15.91
C GLU A 187 -6.06 -6.34 15.35
N ARG A 188 -6.63 -5.89 14.23
CA ARG A 188 -6.31 -4.60 13.61
C ARG A 188 -7.13 -3.44 14.18
N TYR A 189 -8.28 -3.71 14.78
CA TYR A 189 -9.18 -2.69 15.29
C TYR A 189 -8.47 -1.72 16.24
N ARG A 190 -8.54 -0.41 15.96
CA ARG A 190 -7.89 0.70 16.68
C ARG A 190 -6.36 0.58 16.83
N ARG A 191 -5.71 -0.24 16.03
CA ARG A 191 -4.25 -0.41 16.04
C ARG A 191 -3.62 -0.06 14.71
N HIS A 192 -4.24 -0.47 13.62
CA HIS A 192 -3.74 -0.28 12.27
C HIS A 192 -4.88 -0.11 11.26
N SER A 193 -4.61 0.66 10.22
CA SER A 193 -5.58 1.00 9.19
C SER A 193 -5.74 -0.08 8.13
N THR A 194 -6.96 -0.22 7.62
CA THR A 194 -7.28 -1.10 6.50
C THR A 194 -8.00 -0.31 5.42
N ILE A 195 -7.57 -0.46 4.16
CA ILE A 195 -8.32 -0.01 2.99
C ILE A 195 -9.02 -1.23 2.40
N ILE A 196 -10.32 -1.10 2.11
CA ILE A 196 -11.09 -2.14 1.44
C ILE A 196 -11.72 -1.54 0.19
N THR A 197 -11.63 -2.25 -0.92
CA THR A 197 -12.45 -1.96 -2.10
C THR A 197 -13.51 -3.04 -2.27
N THR A 198 -14.73 -2.63 -2.53
CA THR A 198 -15.87 -3.55 -2.65
C THR A 198 -16.95 -3.01 -3.59
N ASN A 199 -17.73 -3.90 -4.13
CA ASN A 199 -19.00 -3.56 -4.80
C ASN A 199 -20.21 -3.72 -3.87
N LEU A 200 -20.03 -4.38 -2.71
CA LEU A 200 -21.09 -4.66 -1.76
C LEU A 200 -21.46 -3.41 -0.94
N ALA A 201 -22.74 -3.12 -0.83
CA ALA A 201 -23.26 -2.24 0.21
C ALA A 201 -23.19 -2.96 1.58
N TYR A 202 -23.23 -2.21 2.67
CA TYR A 202 -23.03 -2.78 4.01
C TYR A 202 -24.09 -3.81 4.43
N ASP A 203 -25.30 -3.70 3.94
CA ASP A 203 -26.39 -4.64 4.18
C ASP A 203 -26.22 -5.98 3.46
N GLU A 204 -25.34 -6.05 2.46
CA GLU A 204 -24.99 -7.27 1.73
C GLU A 204 -23.88 -8.11 2.42
N TRP A 205 -23.10 -7.49 3.31
CA TRP A 205 -21.98 -8.16 4.00
C TRP A 205 -22.40 -9.37 4.84
N PRO A 206 -23.56 -9.39 5.55
CA PRO A 206 -24.00 -10.58 6.27
C PRO A 206 -24.21 -11.81 5.38
N ASN A 207 -24.72 -11.60 4.17
CA ASN A 207 -24.92 -12.67 3.20
C ASN A 207 -23.56 -13.15 2.64
N PHE A 208 -22.67 -12.21 2.33
CA PHE A 208 -21.33 -12.52 1.83
C PHE A 208 -20.49 -13.30 2.85
N LEU A 209 -20.52 -12.91 4.12
CA LEU A 209 -19.76 -13.55 5.20
C LEU A 209 -20.41 -14.85 5.71
N GLY A 210 -21.68 -15.12 5.37
CA GLY A 210 -22.38 -16.33 5.74
C GLY A 210 -22.73 -16.47 7.24
N ASN A 211 -22.46 -15.41 8.05
CA ASN A 211 -22.76 -15.39 9.47
C ASN A 211 -23.17 -13.97 9.89
N ARG A 212 -24.48 -13.75 10.00
CA ARG A 212 -25.04 -12.41 10.28
C ARG A 212 -24.54 -11.79 11.61
N PRO A 213 -24.62 -12.45 12.76
CA PRO A 213 -24.12 -11.88 14.01
C PRO A 213 -22.65 -11.47 13.96
N MET A 214 -21.82 -12.30 13.32
CA MET A 214 -20.38 -12.01 13.14
C MET A 214 -20.15 -10.83 12.18
N ALA A 215 -20.91 -10.79 11.08
CA ALA A 215 -20.85 -9.67 10.12
C ALA A 215 -21.26 -8.34 10.77
N ASP A 216 -22.33 -8.32 11.55
CA ASP A 216 -22.80 -7.13 12.25
C ASP A 216 -21.75 -6.63 13.25
N ALA A 217 -21.11 -7.55 14.01
CA ALA A 217 -20.04 -7.20 14.94
C ALA A 217 -18.78 -6.69 14.21
N LEU A 218 -18.42 -7.27 13.08
CA LEU A 218 -17.29 -6.82 12.24
C LEU A 218 -17.58 -5.44 11.66
N LEU A 219 -18.74 -5.24 11.06
CA LEU A 219 -19.15 -3.96 10.48
C LEU A 219 -19.21 -2.85 11.53
N SER A 220 -19.72 -3.14 12.72
CA SER A 220 -19.75 -2.19 13.83
C SER A 220 -18.34 -1.67 14.14
N ARG A 221 -17.35 -2.56 14.23
CA ARG A 221 -15.95 -2.17 14.50
C ARG A 221 -15.30 -1.47 13.31
N LEU A 222 -15.52 -2.00 12.10
CA LEU A 222 -14.93 -1.47 10.88
C LEU A 222 -15.40 -0.04 10.61
N ARG A 223 -16.72 0.24 10.81
CA ARG A 223 -17.36 1.52 10.55
C ARG A 223 -17.12 2.55 11.66
N HIS A 224 -16.79 2.12 12.86
CA HIS A 224 -16.61 3.01 14.00
C HIS A 224 -15.51 4.07 13.77
N TYR A 225 -14.43 3.69 13.09
CA TYR A 225 -13.35 4.59 12.68
C TYR A 225 -13.09 4.36 11.17
N CYS A 226 -14.01 4.85 10.34
CA CYS A 226 -13.95 4.57 8.91
C CYS A 226 -14.46 5.72 8.05
N HIS A 227 -13.74 5.98 6.98
CA HIS A 227 -14.17 6.85 5.89
C HIS A 227 -14.75 6.00 4.78
N THR A 228 -16.06 6.11 4.52
CA THR A 228 -16.72 5.42 3.42
C THR A 228 -16.86 6.35 2.23
N ILE A 229 -16.36 5.91 1.08
CA ILE A 229 -16.38 6.67 -0.17
C ILE A 229 -17.17 5.87 -1.21
N HIS A 230 -18.32 6.41 -1.59
CA HIS A 230 -19.15 5.85 -2.65
C HIS A 230 -18.74 6.44 -4.00
N ILE A 231 -18.33 5.56 -4.93
CA ILE A 231 -17.95 5.94 -6.29
C ILE A 231 -19.04 5.48 -7.25
N GLN A 232 -19.74 6.44 -7.89
CA GLN A 232 -20.93 6.18 -8.71
C GLN A 232 -20.75 6.67 -10.18
N GLY A 233 -19.55 7.05 -10.57
CA GLY A 233 -19.27 7.52 -11.92
C GLY A 233 -19.24 6.39 -12.98
N PRO A 234 -19.08 6.74 -14.25
CA PRO A 234 -18.95 5.77 -15.33
C PRO A 234 -17.68 4.92 -15.20
N PRO A 235 -17.63 3.75 -15.84
CA PRO A 235 -16.40 2.97 -15.92
C PRO A 235 -15.24 3.79 -16.49
N LEU A 236 -14.06 3.66 -15.90
CA LEU A 236 -12.83 4.31 -16.39
C LEU A 236 -12.06 3.45 -17.40
N ARG A 237 -12.40 2.15 -17.48
CA ARG A 237 -11.88 1.25 -18.51
C ARG A 237 -12.79 1.35 -19.71
N ASP A 238 -12.30 1.98 -20.77
CA ASP A 238 -12.99 1.97 -22.05
C ASP A 238 -12.88 0.55 -22.64
N PRO A 239 -13.97 -0.02 -23.24
CA PRO A 239 -13.85 -1.26 -23.98
C PRO A 239 -12.83 -1.03 -25.11
N GLN A 240 -11.75 -1.78 -25.10
CA GLN A 240 -10.88 -1.84 -26.26
C GLN A 240 -11.61 -2.68 -27.29
N GLY A 241 -12.26 -1.99 -28.26
CA GLY A 241 -12.93 -2.62 -29.40
C GLY A 241 -11.97 -3.36 -30.31
#